data_5bd616bef101919aa8c6f068cd2f49fb
#
_entry.id   5bd616bef101919aa8c6f068cd2f49fb
#
_cell.length_a   1.000
_cell.length_b   1.000
_cell.length_c   1.000
_cell.angle_alpha   90.00
_cell.angle_beta   90.00
_cell.angle_gamma   90.00
#
_symmetry.space_group_name_H-M   'P 1'
#
loop_
_entity.id
_entity.type
_entity.pdbx_description
1 polymer ?
#
loop_
_entity_poly.entity_id
_entity_poly.type
_entity_poly.pdbx_seq_one_letter_code
_entity_poly.pdbx_strand_id
1 'polypeptide(L)'
;MSSTFGQVFRIHTFGESHGGGVGVVIDGCPPRVPLSLDQIQHELDRRRPGQSEIVTPRKEADAAEILSGLHDGVTLGTPISIIVRNTDQRPGSYDEMAVKYRPSHADYTYDAKYGIRAPSGGGRASARETIGRVAAAAVARQVLNTLHPGIEILAWVKSIQDLNADVDPAVVTAELIESNIVRTGDPAMAETMIERIKAIRADGNSVGGVIECVIRNCPPGLGEPIFDKLEADLAKAMLSIPATKGFEIGSGFEGTLLTGREHNDPYRMVDGKVRTTSNRSGGVQGGISNGEHIVFRVAFKPTATIMTSQETVTSGGENTELSGKGRHDACVLPRAVPIVEAMATIVLTDHLLRHKSLQQ
;
A
#
# COMPACT_ATOMS: atom_id res chain seq x y z
N MET A 1 -6.24 6.96 -17.55
CA MET A 1 -5.18 5.97 -17.86
C MET A 1 -4.85 5.20 -16.61
N SER A 2 -4.77 3.89 -16.69
CA SER A 2 -4.75 3.01 -15.52
C SER A 2 -3.40 2.90 -14.78
N SER A 3 -2.32 3.42 -15.34
CA SER A 3 -0.97 3.36 -14.73
C SER A 3 -0.48 4.68 -14.18
N THR A 4 -1.34 5.70 -14.16
CA THR A 4 -1.04 7.04 -13.63
C THR A 4 -1.93 7.32 -12.42
N PHE A 5 -1.35 7.89 -11.36
CA PHE A 5 -2.04 8.29 -10.12
C PHE A 5 -1.53 9.68 -9.67
N GLY A 6 -2.41 10.48 -9.06
CA GLY A 6 -2.14 11.86 -8.64
C GLY A 6 -2.49 12.90 -9.71
N GLN A 7 -2.59 14.16 -9.31
CA GLN A 7 -2.94 15.29 -10.19
C GLN A 7 -1.78 16.27 -10.35
N VAL A 8 -1.17 16.74 -9.27
CA VAL A 8 0.01 17.60 -9.24
C VAL A 8 1.26 16.75 -9.02
N PHE A 9 1.31 15.99 -7.93
CA PHE A 9 2.33 14.97 -7.74
C PHE A 9 1.89 13.68 -8.41
N ARG A 10 2.30 13.49 -9.64
CA ARG A 10 1.85 12.36 -10.49
C ARG A 10 2.90 11.28 -10.57
N ILE A 11 2.44 10.06 -10.43
CA ILE A 11 3.28 8.88 -10.65
C ILE A 11 2.78 8.09 -11.85
N HIS A 12 3.68 7.56 -12.65
CA HIS A 12 3.38 6.62 -13.73
C HIS A 12 4.22 5.38 -13.57
N THR A 13 3.60 4.26 -13.15
CA THR A 13 4.31 2.98 -12.94
C THR A 13 4.35 2.16 -14.21
N PHE A 14 5.47 1.47 -14.46
CA PHE A 14 5.69 0.62 -15.63
C PHE A 14 6.44 -0.66 -15.26
N GLY A 15 6.56 -1.56 -16.24
CA GLY A 15 7.27 -2.83 -16.11
C GLY A 15 6.41 -3.96 -15.56
N GLU A 16 6.96 -5.16 -15.54
CA GLU A 16 6.29 -6.41 -15.22
C GLU A 16 7.17 -7.31 -14.35
N SER A 17 6.53 -8.23 -13.60
CA SER A 17 7.24 -9.08 -12.63
C SER A 17 8.31 -10.00 -13.23
N HIS A 18 8.18 -10.34 -14.51
CA HIS A 18 9.11 -11.20 -15.28
C HIS A 18 9.60 -10.52 -16.57
N GLY A 19 9.49 -9.18 -16.67
CA GLY A 19 10.14 -8.37 -17.69
C GLY A 19 11.54 -7.91 -17.26
N GLY A 20 12.14 -6.98 -17.97
CA GLY A 20 13.50 -6.45 -17.67
C GLY A 20 13.60 -5.70 -16.33
N GLY A 21 12.47 -5.17 -15.82
CA GLY A 21 12.40 -4.46 -14.56
C GLY A 21 11.03 -3.86 -14.32
N VAL A 22 10.88 -3.21 -13.17
CA VAL A 22 9.71 -2.40 -12.80
C VAL A 22 10.20 -1.02 -12.37
N GLY A 23 9.40 0.01 -12.58
CA GLY A 23 9.83 1.35 -12.24
C GLY A 23 8.68 2.34 -12.18
N VAL A 24 9.07 3.60 -11.98
CA VAL A 24 8.15 4.73 -11.90
C VAL A 24 8.78 5.97 -12.53
N VAL A 25 7.96 6.77 -13.19
CA VAL A 25 8.23 8.17 -13.51
C VAL A 25 7.37 9.03 -12.60
N ILE A 26 8.00 9.98 -11.92
CA ILE A 26 7.36 10.93 -11.02
C ILE A 26 7.43 12.31 -11.68
N ASP A 27 6.29 12.95 -11.84
CA ASP A 27 6.17 14.30 -12.37
C ASP A 27 5.51 15.23 -11.34
N GLY A 28 5.84 16.52 -11.35
CA GLY A 28 5.30 17.50 -10.41
C GLY A 28 6.00 17.53 -9.04
N CYS A 29 7.15 16.86 -8.88
CA CYS A 29 7.97 17.02 -7.71
C CYS A 29 8.59 18.42 -7.69
N PRO A 30 8.46 19.23 -6.61
CA PRO A 30 9.09 20.54 -6.51
C PRO A 30 10.63 20.44 -6.63
N PRO A 31 11.30 21.49 -7.16
CA PRO A 31 12.78 21.55 -7.18
C PRO A 31 13.35 21.75 -5.77
N ARG A 32 14.63 21.43 -5.60
CA ARG A 32 15.44 21.64 -4.39
C ARG A 32 14.96 20.83 -3.16
N VAL A 33 14.19 19.79 -3.34
CA VAL A 33 13.88 18.84 -2.26
C VAL A 33 15.10 17.93 -2.06
N PRO A 34 15.68 17.85 -0.85
CA PRO A 34 16.76 16.92 -0.55
C PRO A 34 16.32 15.47 -0.77
N LEU A 35 17.08 14.72 -1.55
CA LEU A 35 16.76 13.31 -1.86
C LEU A 35 18.05 12.53 -2.12
N SER A 36 18.18 11.38 -1.45
CA SER A 36 19.25 10.41 -1.68
C SER A 36 18.73 9.06 -2.16
N LEU A 37 19.59 8.30 -2.82
CA LEU A 37 19.28 6.92 -3.18
C LEU A 37 19.02 6.06 -1.94
N ASP A 38 19.74 6.28 -0.85
CA ASP A 38 19.59 5.50 0.40
C ASP A 38 18.21 5.66 1.02
N GLN A 39 17.59 6.85 0.92
CA GLN A 39 16.22 7.08 1.39
C GLN A 39 15.21 6.26 0.59
N ILE A 40 15.41 6.15 -0.73
CA ILE A 40 14.56 5.32 -1.60
C ILE A 40 14.78 3.84 -1.30
N GLN A 41 16.05 3.43 -1.17
CA GLN A 41 16.42 2.05 -0.91
C GLN A 41 15.88 1.56 0.44
N HIS A 42 15.95 2.40 1.47
CA HIS A 42 15.39 2.08 2.79
C HIS A 42 13.90 1.69 2.72
N GLU A 43 13.08 2.47 2.02
CA GLU A 43 11.65 2.16 1.86
C GLU A 43 11.43 0.88 1.02
N LEU A 44 12.24 0.67 -0.01
CA LEU A 44 12.19 -0.56 -0.82
C LEU A 44 12.61 -1.78 -0.01
N ASP A 45 13.60 -1.65 0.88
CA ASP A 45 14.04 -2.72 1.77
C ASP A 45 12.93 -3.17 2.72
N ARG A 46 12.12 -2.24 3.23
CA ARG A 46 10.93 -2.56 4.04
C ARG A 46 9.87 -3.36 3.27
N ARG A 47 9.79 -3.18 1.94
CA ARG A 47 8.81 -3.83 1.05
C ARG A 47 9.30 -5.15 0.45
N ARG A 48 10.61 -5.32 0.21
CA ARG A 48 11.18 -6.43 -0.57
C ARG A 48 10.74 -7.82 -0.10
N PRO A 49 10.79 -8.86 -0.96
CA PRO A 49 10.56 -10.25 -0.54
C PRO A 49 11.72 -10.79 0.29
N GLY A 50 11.49 -11.91 0.98
CA GLY A 50 12.54 -12.66 1.69
C GLY A 50 13.05 -12.03 2.97
N GLN A 51 12.27 -11.16 3.61
CA GLN A 51 12.66 -10.45 4.83
C GLN A 51 12.57 -11.32 6.10
N SER A 52 11.69 -12.31 6.11
CA SER A 52 11.43 -13.16 7.28
C SER A 52 10.90 -14.52 6.87
N GLU A 53 10.80 -15.42 7.84
CA GLU A 53 10.27 -16.78 7.66
C GLU A 53 8.77 -16.83 7.33
N ILE A 54 7.99 -15.79 7.60
CA ILE A 54 6.54 -15.74 7.34
C ILE A 54 6.17 -15.14 5.98
N VAL A 55 7.15 -14.63 5.22
CA VAL A 55 6.95 -14.09 3.87
C VAL A 55 7.54 -15.01 2.81
N THR A 56 7.33 -14.69 1.53
CA THR A 56 7.87 -15.47 0.41
C THR A 56 9.38 -15.64 0.50
N PRO A 57 9.92 -16.85 0.23
CA PRO A 57 11.36 -17.11 0.24
C PRO A 57 12.10 -16.58 -1.01
N ARG A 58 11.43 -15.86 -1.92
CA ARG A 58 12.07 -15.19 -3.05
C ARG A 58 13.08 -14.15 -2.52
N LYS A 59 14.25 -14.10 -3.15
CA LYS A 59 15.31 -13.14 -2.75
C LYS A 59 15.56 -12.17 -3.90
N GLU A 60 15.23 -10.90 -3.68
CA GLU A 60 15.52 -9.80 -4.58
C GLU A 60 16.03 -8.64 -3.75
N ALA A 61 17.11 -8.01 -4.15
CA ALA A 61 17.65 -6.84 -3.46
C ALA A 61 16.79 -5.59 -3.68
N ASP A 62 15.93 -5.60 -4.71
CA ASP A 62 15.13 -4.44 -5.15
C ASP A 62 15.98 -3.16 -5.27
N ALA A 63 17.25 -3.31 -5.76
CA ALA A 63 18.19 -2.21 -5.89
C ALA A 63 17.67 -1.14 -6.87
N ALA A 64 17.51 0.08 -6.38
CA ALA A 64 16.99 1.19 -7.16
C ALA A 64 18.10 1.88 -7.96
N GLU A 65 17.76 2.27 -9.19
CA GLU A 65 18.57 3.15 -10.04
C GLU A 65 17.76 4.42 -10.32
N ILE A 66 18.33 5.60 -10.04
CA ILE A 66 17.72 6.89 -10.41
C ILE A 66 18.33 7.31 -11.75
N LEU A 67 17.46 7.48 -12.76
CA LEU A 67 17.91 7.77 -14.13
C LEU A 67 17.82 9.25 -14.47
N SER A 68 17.02 10.05 -13.77
CA SER A 68 16.81 11.48 -14.06
C SER A 68 16.22 12.23 -12.86
N GLY A 69 16.23 13.57 -12.92
CA GLY A 69 15.51 14.44 -12.02
C GLY A 69 16.25 14.85 -10.75
N LEU A 70 17.52 14.41 -10.55
CA LEU A 70 18.36 14.76 -9.41
C LEU A 70 19.70 15.35 -9.87
N HIS A 71 20.21 16.31 -9.10
CA HIS A 71 21.57 16.84 -9.20
C HIS A 71 22.06 17.24 -7.80
N ASP A 72 23.27 16.83 -7.44
CA ASP A 72 23.89 17.12 -6.14
C ASP A 72 22.99 16.89 -4.92
N GLY A 73 22.24 15.77 -4.91
CA GLY A 73 21.40 15.36 -3.79
C GLY A 73 20.07 16.15 -3.65
N VAL A 74 19.68 16.92 -4.68
CA VAL A 74 18.39 17.63 -4.68
C VAL A 74 17.63 17.40 -5.99
N THR A 75 16.30 17.51 -5.89
CA THR A 75 15.41 17.41 -7.06
C THR A 75 15.53 18.65 -7.96
N LEU A 76 15.34 18.46 -9.27
CA LEU A 76 15.45 19.53 -10.28
C LEU A 76 14.09 20.17 -10.65
N GLY A 77 12.96 19.59 -10.22
CA GLY A 77 11.62 19.99 -10.72
C GLY A 77 11.27 19.39 -12.08
N THR A 78 12.15 18.57 -12.64
CA THR A 78 11.91 17.78 -13.87
C THR A 78 11.52 16.36 -13.51
N PRO A 79 10.98 15.55 -14.45
CA PRO A 79 10.57 14.18 -14.15
C PRO A 79 11.69 13.34 -13.53
N ILE A 80 11.37 12.68 -12.41
CA ILE A 80 12.27 11.73 -11.74
C ILE A 80 11.91 10.32 -12.23
N SER A 81 12.89 9.62 -12.80
CA SER A 81 12.72 8.23 -13.24
C SER A 81 13.51 7.29 -12.36
N ILE A 82 12.84 6.29 -11.81
CA ILE A 82 13.44 5.26 -10.94
C ILE A 82 13.11 3.89 -11.50
N ILE A 83 14.10 3.01 -11.60
CA ILE A 83 13.94 1.63 -12.05
C ILE A 83 14.58 0.65 -11.08
N VAL A 84 13.97 -0.53 -10.95
CA VAL A 84 14.53 -1.71 -10.27
C VAL A 84 14.56 -2.87 -11.26
N ARG A 85 15.74 -3.43 -11.51
CA ARG A 85 15.95 -4.54 -12.43
C ARG A 85 15.44 -5.85 -11.81
N ASN A 86 14.87 -6.73 -12.63
CA ASN A 86 14.50 -8.07 -12.22
C ASN A 86 15.71 -9.00 -12.33
N THR A 87 16.10 -9.66 -11.24
CA THR A 87 17.30 -10.52 -11.18
C THR A 87 17.00 -11.97 -10.88
N ASP A 88 15.92 -12.32 -10.16
CA ASP A 88 15.53 -13.70 -9.78
C ASP A 88 14.23 -14.13 -10.51
N GLN A 89 14.29 -14.17 -11.84
CA GLN A 89 13.21 -14.67 -12.68
C GLN A 89 13.36 -16.18 -12.91
N ARG A 90 12.24 -16.93 -12.78
CA ARG A 90 12.19 -18.38 -13.08
C ARG A 90 10.99 -18.67 -13.98
N PRO A 91 11.07 -18.44 -15.29
CA PRO A 91 9.95 -18.60 -16.22
C PRO A 91 9.32 -19.98 -16.19
N GLY A 92 10.09 -21.06 -16.17
CA GLY A 92 9.60 -22.44 -16.17
C GLY A 92 8.75 -22.86 -14.96
N SER A 93 8.71 -22.08 -13.89
CA SER A 93 7.82 -22.32 -12.75
C SER A 93 6.35 -21.98 -13.03
N TYR A 94 6.03 -21.45 -14.21
CA TYR A 94 4.70 -20.93 -14.56
C TYR A 94 4.03 -21.61 -15.75
N ASP A 95 4.60 -22.70 -16.29
CA ASP A 95 4.12 -23.36 -17.51
C ASP A 95 2.64 -23.82 -17.39
N GLU A 96 2.26 -24.43 -16.26
CA GLU A 96 0.85 -24.79 -16.00
C GLU A 96 -0.06 -23.55 -15.90
N MET A 97 0.45 -22.46 -15.32
CA MET A 97 -0.31 -21.22 -15.13
C MET A 97 -0.44 -20.42 -16.45
N ALA A 98 0.37 -20.75 -17.47
CA ALA A 98 0.23 -20.14 -18.79
C ALA A 98 -1.07 -20.58 -19.48
N VAL A 99 -1.54 -21.80 -19.21
CA VAL A 99 -2.71 -22.40 -19.85
C VAL A 99 -3.91 -22.60 -18.92
N LYS A 100 -3.75 -22.44 -17.60
CA LYS A 100 -4.83 -22.54 -16.61
C LYS A 100 -5.02 -21.21 -15.89
N TYR A 101 -6.26 -20.88 -15.53
CA TYR A 101 -6.56 -19.67 -14.76
C TYR A 101 -6.46 -19.95 -13.26
N ARG A 102 -5.64 -19.18 -12.54
CA ARG A 102 -5.59 -19.26 -11.08
C ARG A 102 -6.89 -18.73 -10.48
N PRO A 103 -7.58 -19.49 -9.62
CA PRO A 103 -8.78 -19.01 -8.94
C PRO A 103 -8.50 -17.70 -8.21
N SER A 104 -9.40 -16.72 -8.32
CA SER A 104 -9.29 -15.38 -7.71
C SER A 104 -8.06 -14.55 -8.09
N HIS A 105 -7.29 -14.96 -9.09
CA HIS A 105 -6.19 -14.17 -9.68
C HIS A 105 -6.68 -13.42 -10.93
N ALA A 106 -5.86 -12.50 -11.44
CA ALA A 106 -6.22 -11.65 -12.59
C ALA A 106 -6.09 -12.36 -13.97
N ASP A 107 -5.76 -13.63 -14.03
CA ASP A 107 -5.43 -14.33 -15.27
C ASP A 107 -6.57 -14.25 -16.30
N TYR A 108 -7.77 -14.72 -15.91
CA TYR A 108 -8.95 -14.68 -16.78
C TYR A 108 -9.36 -13.25 -17.17
N THR A 109 -9.33 -12.33 -16.20
CA THR A 109 -9.78 -10.95 -16.46
C THR A 109 -8.86 -10.19 -17.40
N TYR A 110 -7.57 -10.50 -17.42
CA TYR A 110 -6.62 -9.93 -18.40
C TYR A 110 -6.88 -10.51 -19.80
N ASP A 111 -7.05 -11.82 -19.94
CA ASP A 111 -7.38 -12.43 -21.23
C ASP A 111 -8.73 -11.91 -21.76
N ALA A 112 -9.74 -11.83 -20.91
CA ALA A 112 -11.06 -11.30 -21.29
C ALA A 112 -11.01 -9.82 -21.72
N LYS A 113 -10.11 -9.02 -21.14
CA LYS A 113 -10.00 -7.58 -21.42
C LYS A 113 -9.09 -7.29 -22.60
N TYR A 114 -7.93 -7.94 -22.67
CA TYR A 114 -6.86 -7.60 -23.61
C TYR A 114 -6.65 -8.65 -24.70
N GLY A 115 -7.27 -9.85 -24.58
CA GLY A 115 -7.07 -10.98 -25.48
C GLY A 115 -5.71 -11.68 -25.27
N ILE A 116 -4.88 -11.18 -24.37
CA ILE A 116 -3.53 -11.67 -24.07
C ILE A 116 -3.11 -11.28 -22.67
N ARG A 117 -2.31 -12.11 -22.02
CA ARG A 117 -1.66 -11.80 -20.74
C ARG A 117 -0.17 -12.16 -20.76
N ALA A 118 0.59 -11.64 -19.80
CA ALA A 118 1.96 -12.06 -19.55
C ALA A 118 1.97 -13.58 -19.21
N PRO A 119 2.70 -14.41 -19.95
CA PRO A 119 2.68 -15.87 -19.75
C PRO A 119 3.37 -16.29 -18.45
N SER A 120 4.31 -15.49 -17.96
CA SER A 120 5.10 -15.77 -16.75
C SER A 120 4.69 -14.88 -15.59
N GLY A 121 4.36 -15.47 -14.45
CA GLY A 121 4.00 -14.76 -13.22
C GLY A 121 2.66 -14.05 -13.30
N GLY A 122 2.58 -12.87 -12.68
CA GLY A 122 1.36 -12.04 -12.64
C GLY A 122 1.43 -10.77 -13.49
N GLY A 123 2.50 -10.56 -14.26
CA GLY A 123 2.69 -9.34 -15.06
C GLY A 123 2.50 -8.07 -14.19
N ARG A 124 1.63 -7.17 -14.65
CA ARG A 124 1.21 -5.96 -13.92
C ARG A 124 0.31 -6.23 -12.70
N ALA A 125 -0.35 -7.39 -12.63
CA ALA A 125 -1.15 -7.80 -11.46
C ALA A 125 -0.31 -8.35 -10.30
N SER A 126 1.00 -8.49 -10.48
CA SER A 126 1.92 -8.94 -9.43
C SER A 126 2.16 -7.86 -8.39
N ALA A 127 2.31 -8.27 -7.11
CA ALA A 127 2.74 -7.37 -6.03
C ALA A 127 4.10 -6.68 -6.29
N ARG A 128 4.89 -7.16 -7.27
CA ARG A 128 6.15 -6.52 -7.66
C ARG A 128 5.95 -5.12 -8.26
N GLU A 129 4.81 -4.85 -8.86
CA GLU A 129 4.44 -3.52 -9.38
C GLU A 129 4.52 -2.44 -8.28
N THR A 130 4.24 -2.80 -7.03
CA THR A 130 4.27 -1.87 -5.90
C THR A 130 5.65 -1.28 -5.60
N ILE A 131 6.74 -1.81 -6.16
CA ILE A 131 8.08 -1.20 -6.12
C ILE A 131 8.03 0.24 -6.62
N GLY A 132 7.38 0.49 -7.76
CA GLY A 132 7.25 1.84 -8.30
C GLY A 132 6.50 2.79 -7.38
N ARG A 133 5.48 2.29 -6.68
CA ARG A 133 4.71 3.07 -5.69
C ARG A 133 5.56 3.44 -4.47
N VAL A 134 6.28 2.48 -3.91
CA VAL A 134 7.13 2.68 -2.73
C VAL A 134 8.30 3.59 -3.05
N ALA A 135 8.95 3.42 -4.21
CA ALA A 135 10.01 4.32 -4.67
C ALA A 135 9.51 5.77 -4.84
N ALA A 136 8.32 5.95 -5.43
CA ALA A 136 7.71 7.27 -5.57
C ALA A 136 7.31 7.88 -4.22
N ALA A 137 6.85 7.07 -3.27
CA ALA A 137 6.50 7.51 -1.93
C ALA A 137 7.72 7.97 -1.12
N ALA A 138 8.89 7.37 -1.33
CA ALA A 138 10.13 7.87 -0.73
C ALA A 138 10.43 9.31 -1.17
N VAL A 139 10.23 9.64 -2.45
CA VAL A 139 10.33 11.01 -2.96
C VAL A 139 9.24 11.89 -2.36
N ALA A 140 7.98 11.44 -2.37
CA ALA A 140 6.84 12.16 -1.81
C ALA A 140 7.02 12.48 -0.32
N ARG A 141 7.60 11.57 0.46
CA ARG A 141 7.93 11.78 1.88
C ARG A 141 8.92 12.93 2.08
N GLN A 142 9.92 13.07 1.20
CA GLN A 142 10.85 14.21 1.27
C GLN A 142 10.16 15.53 0.90
N VAL A 143 9.21 15.50 -0.01
CA VAL A 143 8.36 16.67 -0.32
C VAL A 143 7.53 17.06 0.91
N LEU A 144 6.85 16.11 1.56
CA LEU A 144 6.10 16.36 2.79
C LEU A 144 6.99 16.93 3.89
N ASN A 145 8.16 16.31 4.15
CA ASN A 145 9.12 16.76 5.17
C ASN A 145 9.62 18.19 4.91
N THR A 146 9.78 18.57 3.64
CA THR A 146 10.23 19.91 3.23
C THR A 146 9.13 20.96 3.37
N LEU A 147 7.89 20.61 2.97
CA LEU A 147 6.79 21.58 2.89
C LEU A 147 5.95 21.66 4.16
N HIS A 148 5.85 20.58 4.92
CA HIS A 148 5.10 20.50 6.16
C HIS A 148 5.78 19.47 7.10
N PRO A 149 6.89 19.84 7.75
CA PRO A 149 7.61 18.93 8.64
C PRO A 149 6.72 18.49 9.81
N GLY A 150 6.88 17.24 10.22
CA GLY A 150 6.16 16.65 11.35
C GLY A 150 4.91 15.84 10.99
N ILE A 151 4.49 15.79 9.72
CA ILE A 151 3.48 14.80 9.31
C ILE A 151 4.09 13.40 9.46
N GLU A 152 3.40 12.56 10.21
CA GLU A 152 3.79 11.17 10.45
C GLU A 152 2.74 10.22 9.86
N ILE A 153 3.17 9.21 9.12
CA ILE A 153 2.32 8.22 8.48
C ILE A 153 2.84 6.85 8.89
N LEU A 154 2.05 6.14 9.68
CA LEU A 154 2.36 4.82 10.21
C LEU A 154 1.24 3.84 9.87
N ALA A 155 1.60 2.62 9.49
CA ALA A 155 0.65 1.54 9.30
C ALA A 155 1.13 0.27 10.01
N TRP A 156 0.21 -0.57 10.43
CA TRP A 156 0.51 -1.83 11.11
C TRP A 156 -0.53 -2.89 10.78
N VAL A 157 -0.15 -4.15 10.99
CA VAL A 157 -1.09 -5.26 10.91
C VAL A 157 -2.03 -5.20 12.10
N LYS A 158 -3.29 -4.86 11.83
CA LYS A 158 -4.38 -4.79 12.81
C LYS A 158 -4.97 -6.15 13.12
N SER A 159 -5.13 -6.99 12.08
CA SER A 159 -5.61 -8.35 12.29
C SER A 159 -5.06 -9.35 11.28
N ILE A 160 -4.98 -10.60 11.71
CA ILE A 160 -4.79 -11.80 10.88
C ILE A 160 -5.96 -12.73 11.16
N GLN A 161 -6.85 -12.92 10.19
CA GLN A 161 -8.15 -13.62 10.38
C GLN A 161 -8.93 -13.01 11.57
N ASP A 162 -9.19 -13.83 12.60
CA ASP A 162 -9.88 -13.51 13.83
C ASP A 162 -8.98 -12.95 14.95
N LEU A 163 -7.67 -12.97 14.75
CA LEU A 163 -6.70 -12.42 15.71
C LEU A 163 -6.60 -10.91 15.52
N ASN A 164 -6.93 -10.15 16.55
CA ASN A 164 -6.92 -8.69 16.52
C ASN A 164 -5.89 -8.13 17.50
N ALA A 165 -5.04 -7.24 17.01
CA ALA A 165 -4.12 -6.45 17.82
C ALA A 165 -4.83 -5.26 18.47
N ASP A 166 -4.45 -4.94 19.71
CA ASP A 166 -4.90 -3.74 20.41
C ASP A 166 -3.81 -2.67 20.33
N VAL A 167 -3.99 -1.73 19.42
CA VAL A 167 -3.01 -0.66 19.12
C VAL A 167 -3.71 0.68 19.20
N ASP A 168 -3.19 1.59 20.00
CA ASP A 168 -3.66 2.98 20.03
C ASP A 168 -3.01 3.81 18.93
N PRO A 169 -3.79 4.28 17.93
CA PRO A 169 -3.28 5.11 16.84
C PRO A 169 -2.65 6.43 17.30
N ALA A 170 -2.92 6.89 18.53
CA ALA A 170 -2.37 8.15 19.02
C ALA A 170 -0.91 8.04 19.48
N VAL A 171 -0.46 6.85 19.90
CA VAL A 171 0.84 6.66 20.56
C VAL A 171 1.76 5.62 19.93
N VAL A 172 1.26 4.76 19.03
CA VAL A 172 2.09 3.75 18.37
C VAL A 172 3.28 4.38 17.63
N THR A 173 4.44 3.73 17.66
CA THR A 173 5.67 4.23 17.03
C THR A 173 6.17 3.29 15.93
N ALA A 174 6.97 3.84 15.02
CA ALA A 174 7.60 3.05 13.95
C ALA A 174 8.49 1.94 14.52
N GLU A 175 9.24 2.22 15.60
CA GLU A 175 10.11 1.26 16.27
C GLU A 175 9.31 0.09 16.84
N LEU A 176 8.13 0.36 17.41
CA LEU A 176 7.26 -0.69 17.95
C LEU A 176 6.70 -1.58 16.83
N ILE A 177 6.25 -0.98 15.73
CA ILE A 177 5.74 -1.71 14.57
C ILE A 177 6.83 -2.59 13.94
N GLU A 178 8.01 -2.06 13.73
CA GLU A 178 9.13 -2.78 13.10
C GLU A 178 9.87 -3.73 14.07
N SER A 179 9.50 -3.74 15.37
CA SER A 179 10.12 -4.63 16.38
C SER A 179 9.83 -6.11 16.16
N ASN A 180 8.84 -6.44 15.33
CA ASN A 180 8.44 -7.82 15.04
C ASN A 180 8.19 -8.04 13.55
N ILE A 181 8.35 -9.30 13.09
CA ILE A 181 8.28 -9.66 11.66
C ILE A 181 6.86 -9.61 11.06
N VAL A 182 5.81 -9.57 11.89
CA VAL A 182 4.43 -9.41 11.42
C VAL A 182 4.06 -7.94 11.27
N ARG A 183 4.85 -7.02 11.82
CA ARG A 183 4.62 -5.56 11.80
C ARG A 183 3.30 -5.17 12.45
N THR A 184 3.04 -5.65 13.64
CA THR A 184 1.97 -5.14 14.49
C THR A 184 2.53 -4.26 15.60
N GLY A 185 1.75 -3.25 16.03
CA GLY A 185 2.07 -2.42 17.19
C GLY A 185 1.70 -3.05 18.54
N ASP A 186 1.31 -4.33 18.55
CA ASP A 186 0.94 -5.10 19.74
C ASP A 186 1.91 -6.30 19.90
N PRO A 187 2.98 -6.17 20.69
CA PRO A 187 3.95 -7.25 20.89
C PRO A 187 3.35 -8.52 21.50
N ALA A 188 2.30 -8.41 22.30
CA ALA A 188 1.64 -9.57 22.91
C ALA A 188 0.89 -10.41 21.89
N MET A 189 0.30 -9.77 20.87
CA MET A 189 -0.41 -10.43 19.78
C MET A 189 0.54 -10.90 18.65
N ALA A 190 1.73 -10.30 18.53
CA ALA A 190 2.66 -10.56 17.44
C ALA A 190 3.01 -12.05 17.30
N GLU A 191 3.37 -12.72 18.39
CA GLU A 191 3.75 -14.15 18.38
C GLU A 191 2.57 -15.03 17.92
N THR A 192 1.38 -14.77 18.43
CA THR A 192 0.16 -15.52 18.06
C THR A 192 -0.15 -15.37 16.58
N MET A 193 0.01 -14.17 16.03
CA MET A 193 -0.17 -13.91 14.59
C MET A 193 0.90 -14.62 13.75
N ILE A 194 2.16 -14.61 14.19
CA ILE A 194 3.27 -15.29 13.52
C ILE A 194 3.00 -16.79 13.46
N GLU A 195 2.62 -17.42 14.57
CA GLU A 195 2.30 -18.84 14.64
C GLU A 195 1.08 -19.20 13.77
N ARG A 196 0.05 -18.35 13.73
CA ARG A 196 -1.09 -18.52 12.82
C ARG A 196 -0.63 -18.54 11.34
N ILE A 197 0.22 -17.61 10.93
CA ILE A 197 0.74 -17.55 9.55
C ILE A 197 1.57 -18.79 9.23
N LYS A 198 2.42 -19.24 10.16
CA LYS A 198 3.23 -20.47 10.01
C LYS A 198 2.36 -21.70 9.84
N ALA A 199 1.32 -21.86 10.66
CA ALA A 199 0.38 -22.98 10.58
C ALA A 199 -0.37 -23.01 9.25
N ILE A 200 -0.90 -21.89 8.80
CA ILE A 200 -1.57 -21.75 7.50
C ILE A 200 -0.62 -22.06 6.33
N ARG A 201 0.64 -21.61 6.43
CA ARG A 201 1.66 -21.92 5.43
C ARG A 201 2.00 -23.39 5.38
N ALA A 202 2.09 -24.06 6.54
CA ALA A 202 2.36 -25.50 6.63
C ALA A 202 1.23 -26.33 6.01
N ASP A 203 -0.02 -25.83 6.08
CA ASP A 203 -1.20 -26.42 5.42
C ASP A 203 -1.27 -26.11 3.91
N GLY A 204 -0.26 -25.46 3.36
CA GLY A 204 -0.23 -25.07 1.93
C GLY A 204 -1.27 -24.02 1.53
N ASN A 205 -1.79 -23.28 2.49
CA ASN A 205 -2.88 -22.32 2.35
C ASN A 205 -2.40 -20.86 2.51
N SER A 206 -3.32 -19.91 2.50
CA SER A 206 -3.05 -18.47 2.69
C SER A 206 -4.10 -17.82 3.59
N VAL A 207 -3.73 -16.70 4.18
CA VAL A 207 -4.56 -15.95 5.11
C VAL A 207 -4.54 -14.45 4.77
N GLY A 208 -5.67 -13.81 4.99
CA GLY A 208 -5.85 -12.36 4.90
C GLY A 208 -5.95 -11.70 6.28
N GLY A 209 -6.30 -10.44 6.27
CA GLY A 209 -6.48 -9.64 7.48
C GLY A 209 -6.65 -8.17 7.17
N VAL A 210 -6.40 -7.31 8.16
CA VAL A 210 -6.59 -5.87 8.08
C VAL A 210 -5.29 -5.15 8.43
N ILE A 211 -4.95 -4.13 7.66
CA ILE A 211 -3.94 -3.12 8.00
C ILE A 211 -4.67 -1.87 8.44
N GLU A 212 -4.26 -1.30 9.57
CA GLU A 212 -4.69 0.01 10.03
C GLU A 212 -3.57 1.02 9.82
N CYS A 213 -3.94 2.25 9.47
CA CYS A 213 -3.01 3.34 9.23
C CYS A 213 -3.45 4.59 9.95
N VAL A 214 -2.50 5.30 10.55
CA VAL A 214 -2.69 6.62 11.12
C VAL A 214 -1.82 7.65 10.39
N ILE A 215 -2.40 8.82 10.15
CA ILE A 215 -1.69 10.02 9.70
C ILE A 215 -1.84 11.05 10.80
N ARG A 216 -0.72 11.42 11.42
CA ARG A 216 -0.67 12.41 12.49
C ARG A 216 -0.17 13.74 11.97
N ASN A 217 -0.54 14.81 12.66
CA ASN A 217 -0.12 16.17 12.34
C ASN A 217 -0.46 16.63 10.91
N CYS A 218 -1.49 16.02 10.31
CA CYS A 218 -2.03 16.47 9.05
C CYS A 218 -2.68 17.87 9.27
N PRO A 219 -2.30 18.90 8.50
CA PRO A 219 -2.95 20.21 8.64
C PRO A 219 -4.41 20.12 8.23
N PRO A 220 -5.29 20.96 8.80
CA PRO A 220 -6.63 21.11 8.25
C PRO A 220 -6.58 21.71 6.85
N GLY A 221 -7.53 21.35 5.99
CA GLY A 221 -7.69 21.95 4.67
C GLY A 221 -7.19 21.10 3.50
N LEU A 222 -6.67 19.88 3.70
CA LEU A 222 -6.30 18.98 2.62
C LEU A 222 -7.52 18.18 2.14
N GLY A 223 -7.74 18.15 0.86
CA GLY A 223 -8.90 17.53 0.21
C GLY A 223 -9.75 18.54 -0.52
N GLU A 224 -10.58 18.07 -1.45
CA GLU A 224 -11.44 18.91 -2.27
C GLU A 224 -12.89 18.38 -2.24
N PRO A 225 -13.92 19.24 -2.13
CA PRO A 225 -15.26 18.85 -2.46
C PRO A 225 -15.35 18.74 -4.00
N ILE A 226 -16.07 17.88 -4.60
CA ILE A 226 -17.04 16.87 -4.16
C ILE A 226 -16.46 15.49 -4.44
N PHE A 227 -15.73 15.33 -5.58
CA PHE A 227 -15.23 14.02 -6.06
C PHE A 227 -13.80 13.70 -5.60
N ASP A 228 -12.98 14.74 -5.41
CA ASP A 228 -11.59 14.61 -4.95
C ASP A 228 -11.49 14.78 -3.41
N LYS A 229 -12.47 14.23 -2.69
CA LYS A 229 -12.39 14.15 -1.23
C LYS A 229 -11.15 13.41 -0.80
N LEU A 230 -10.52 13.84 0.29
CA LEU A 230 -9.31 13.19 0.79
C LEU A 230 -9.55 11.69 1.08
N GLU A 231 -10.68 11.35 1.72
CA GLU A 231 -11.04 9.94 1.96
C GLU A 231 -11.35 9.16 0.68
N ALA A 232 -11.86 9.81 -0.36
CA ALA A 232 -12.13 9.16 -1.64
C ALA A 232 -10.83 8.82 -2.38
N ASP A 233 -9.86 9.74 -2.39
CA ASP A 233 -8.54 9.50 -2.99
C ASP A 233 -7.73 8.49 -2.17
N LEU A 234 -7.80 8.52 -0.83
CA LEU A 234 -7.24 7.47 0.03
C LEU A 234 -7.86 6.10 -0.28
N ALA A 235 -9.19 6.01 -0.38
CA ALA A 235 -9.88 4.78 -0.72
C ALA A 235 -9.47 4.24 -2.10
N LYS A 236 -9.41 5.11 -3.12
CA LYS A 236 -8.94 4.77 -4.47
C LYS A 236 -7.49 4.27 -4.45
N ALA A 237 -6.62 4.94 -3.69
CA ALA A 237 -5.22 4.55 -3.53
C ALA A 237 -5.12 3.16 -2.91
N MET A 238 -5.80 2.92 -1.79
CA MET A 238 -5.77 1.65 -1.05
C MET A 238 -6.40 0.51 -1.84
N LEU A 239 -7.57 0.71 -2.47
CA LEU A 239 -8.22 -0.31 -3.28
C LEU A 239 -7.48 -0.62 -4.60
N SER A 240 -6.51 0.20 -4.99
CA SER A 240 -5.60 -0.07 -6.10
C SER A 240 -4.45 -1.02 -5.74
N ILE A 241 -4.20 -1.26 -4.45
CA ILE A 241 -3.15 -2.20 -3.99
C ILE A 241 -3.60 -3.63 -4.28
N PRO A 242 -2.71 -4.53 -4.77
CA PRO A 242 -3.06 -5.92 -4.97
C PRO A 242 -3.59 -6.59 -3.71
N ALA A 243 -4.61 -7.44 -3.85
CA ALA A 243 -5.30 -8.20 -2.80
C ALA A 243 -6.24 -7.39 -1.89
N THR A 244 -6.35 -6.08 -2.02
CA THR A 244 -7.30 -5.29 -1.22
C THR A 244 -8.76 -5.55 -1.63
N LYS A 245 -9.68 -5.49 -0.65
CA LYS A 245 -11.12 -5.73 -0.83
C LYS A 245 -12.02 -4.80 -0.01
N GLY A 246 -11.46 -4.01 0.90
CA GLY A 246 -12.22 -3.08 1.70
C GLY A 246 -11.39 -1.90 2.18
N PHE A 247 -12.08 -0.80 2.43
CA PHE A 247 -11.52 0.43 2.99
C PHE A 247 -12.55 1.02 3.96
N GLU A 248 -12.10 1.44 5.13
CA GLU A 248 -12.88 2.17 6.12
C GLU A 248 -12.07 3.33 6.67
N ILE A 249 -12.75 4.44 6.97
CA ILE A 249 -12.15 5.61 7.64
C ILE A 249 -12.92 5.94 8.92
N GLY A 250 -12.21 6.32 9.97
CA GLY A 250 -12.80 6.63 11.27
C GLY A 250 -13.61 5.45 11.83
N SER A 251 -14.87 5.71 12.21
CA SER A 251 -15.78 4.68 12.71
C SER A 251 -16.20 3.66 11.63
N GLY A 252 -16.03 3.98 10.35
CA GLY A 252 -16.32 3.06 9.25
C GLY A 252 -17.72 2.46 9.33
N PHE A 253 -17.85 1.14 9.11
CA PHE A 253 -19.12 0.44 9.18
C PHE A 253 -19.75 0.43 10.58
N GLU A 254 -18.94 0.41 11.65
CA GLU A 254 -19.43 0.49 13.03
C GLU A 254 -20.20 1.80 13.31
N GLY A 255 -19.83 2.89 12.61
CA GLY A 255 -20.54 4.16 12.70
C GLY A 255 -22.01 4.10 12.28
N THR A 256 -22.40 3.10 11.45
CA THR A 256 -23.78 2.91 11.00
C THR A 256 -24.71 2.42 12.13
N LEU A 257 -24.15 1.89 13.21
CA LEU A 257 -24.88 1.44 14.39
C LEU A 257 -25.17 2.57 15.39
N LEU A 258 -24.55 3.76 15.18
CA LEU A 258 -24.66 4.91 16.07
C LEU A 258 -25.76 5.87 15.62
N THR A 259 -26.37 6.55 16.58
CA THR A 259 -27.22 7.71 16.29
C THR A 259 -26.34 8.93 15.96
N GLY A 260 -26.90 9.96 15.30
CA GLY A 260 -26.16 11.18 15.02
C GLY A 260 -25.56 11.85 16.27
N ARG A 261 -26.26 11.78 17.41
CA ARG A 261 -25.75 12.31 18.69
C ARG A 261 -24.53 11.55 19.18
N GLU A 262 -24.48 10.25 19.00
CA GLU A 262 -23.35 9.39 19.40
C GLU A 262 -22.19 9.50 18.42
N HIS A 263 -22.48 9.68 17.12
CA HIS A 263 -21.47 9.73 16.06
C HIS A 263 -20.79 11.09 15.94
N ASN A 264 -21.52 12.19 16.13
CA ASN A 264 -20.99 13.54 15.90
C ASN A 264 -19.75 13.83 16.77
N ASP A 265 -18.75 14.45 16.15
CA ASP A 265 -17.51 14.90 16.79
C ASP A 265 -17.65 16.38 17.22
N PRO A 266 -17.93 16.69 18.50
CA PRO A 266 -18.13 18.08 18.95
C PRO A 266 -16.84 18.90 18.86
N TYR A 267 -16.94 20.12 18.32
CA TYR A 267 -15.82 21.05 18.25
C TYR A 267 -15.50 21.72 19.60
N ARG A 268 -14.20 21.94 19.85
CA ARG A 268 -13.69 22.74 20.97
C ARG A 268 -12.48 23.55 20.57
N MET A 269 -12.29 24.67 21.23
CA MET A 269 -11.04 25.43 21.16
C MET A 269 -10.03 24.83 22.14
N VAL A 270 -8.87 24.42 21.62
CA VAL A 270 -7.72 23.90 22.38
C VAL A 270 -6.48 24.64 21.88
N ASP A 271 -5.81 25.36 22.76
CA ASP A 271 -4.57 26.11 22.45
C ASP A 271 -4.70 27.01 21.20
N GLY A 272 -5.82 27.70 21.07
CA GLY A 272 -6.11 28.60 19.95
C GLY A 272 -6.44 27.91 18.62
N LYS A 273 -6.63 26.59 18.62
CA LYS A 273 -6.99 25.80 17.44
C LYS A 273 -8.35 25.14 17.63
N VAL A 274 -9.11 25.01 16.55
CA VAL A 274 -10.34 24.20 16.55
C VAL A 274 -9.92 22.73 16.55
N ARG A 275 -10.45 21.97 17.52
CA ARG A 275 -10.24 20.53 17.66
C ARG A 275 -11.57 19.82 17.87
N THR A 276 -11.61 18.51 17.73
CA THR A 276 -12.77 17.70 18.09
C THR A 276 -12.53 16.94 19.41
N THR A 277 -13.61 16.61 20.13
CA THR A 277 -13.51 15.84 21.39
C THR A 277 -13.56 14.34 21.19
N SER A 278 -13.95 13.91 20.01
CA SER A 278 -13.90 12.52 19.49
C SER A 278 -13.45 12.57 18.04
N ASN A 279 -13.17 11.42 17.43
CA ASN A 279 -12.67 11.36 16.06
C ASN A 279 -13.34 10.22 15.28
N ARG A 280 -14.68 10.15 15.35
CA ARG A 280 -15.45 9.15 14.61
C ARG A 280 -15.44 9.39 13.10
N SER A 281 -15.28 10.66 12.70
CA SER A 281 -15.09 11.04 11.29
C SER A 281 -13.70 10.64 10.73
N GLY A 282 -12.78 10.21 11.59
CA GLY A 282 -11.44 9.77 11.17
C GLY A 282 -10.58 10.86 10.57
N GLY A 283 -10.69 12.11 11.09
CA GLY A 283 -9.85 13.25 10.68
C GLY A 283 -10.28 13.95 9.39
N VAL A 284 -11.38 13.53 8.77
CA VAL A 284 -11.89 14.11 7.50
C VAL A 284 -13.38 14.43 7.63
N GLN A 285 -13.76 15.65 7.27
CA GLN A 285 -15.15 16.12 7.29
C GLN A 285 -15.44 16.90 6.01
N GLY A 286 -16.52 16.56 5.32
CA GLY A 286 -16.86 17.15 4.03
C GLY A 286 -15.84 16.91 2.91
N GLY A 287 -14.98 15.92 3.08
CA GLY A 287 -13.91 15.60 2.13
C GLY A 287 -12.58 16.27 2.44
N ILE A 288 -12.50 17.02 3.53
CA ILE A 288 -11.36 17.89 3.86
C ILE A 288 -10.83 17.51 5.25
N SER A 289 -9.51 17.47 5.42
CA SER A 289 -8.88 17.21 6.71
C SER A 289 -9.23 18.30 7.73
N ASN A 290 -9.51 17.91 8.98
CA ASN A 290 -9.92 18.80 10.05
C ASN A 290 -8.82 19.08 11.09
N GLY A 291 -7.63 18.51 10.92
CA GLY A 291 -6.49 18.66 11.83
C GLY A 291 -6.40 17.56 12.90
N GLU A 292 -7.37 16.64 12.98
CA GLU A 292 -7.27 15.45 13.81
C GLU A 292 -6.47 14.34 13.12
N HIS A 293 -6.15 13.26 13.84
CA HIS A 293 -5.52 12.08 13.25
C HIS A 293 -6.43 11.48 12.16
N ILE A 294 -5.88 11.25 10.98
CA ILE A 294 -6.59 10.49 9.96
C ILE A 294 -6.33 9.02 10.23
N VAL A 295 -7.40 8.26 10.53
CA VAL A 295 -7.30 6.84 10.85
C VAL A 295 -8.18 6.07 9.87
N PHE A 296 -7.59 5.08 9.19
CA PHE A 296 -8.30 4.23 8.24
C PHE A 296 -7.81 2.78 8.27
N ARG A 297 -8.62 1.86 7.77
CA ARG A 297 -8.35 0.42 7.70
C ARG A 297 -8.49 -0.08 6.28
N VAL A 298 -7.64 -1.05 5.93
CA VAL A 298 -7.61 -1.68 4.60
C VAL A 298 -7.68 -3.19 4.76
N ALA A 299 -8.71 -3.81 4.19
CA ALA A 299 -8.89 -5.26 4.22
C ALA A 299 -8.19 -5.94 3.05
N PHE A 300 -7.39 -6.95 3.35
CA PHE A 300 -6.66 -7.77 2.39
C PHE A 300 -7.22 -9.20 2.38
N LYS A 301 -7.64 -9.67 1.21
CA LYS A 301 -8.03 -11.08 1.05
C LYS A 301 -6.81 -12.01 1.13
N PRO A 302 -6.98 -13.30 1.42
CA PRO A 302 -5.94 -14.30 1.26
C PRO A 302 -5.34 -14.27 -0.15
N THR A 303 -4.06 -14.62 -0.29
CA THR A 303 -3.41 -14.71 -1.60
C THR A 303 -4.06 -15.81 -2.44
N ALA A 304 -4.23 -15.55 -3.73
CA ALA A 304 -4.94 -16.46 -4.63
C ALA A 304 -4.17 -17.75 -4.95
N THR A 305 -2.84 -17.70 -4.93
CA THR A 305 -2.01 -18.86 -5.26
C THR A 305 -1.68 -19.64 -3.99
N ILE A 306 -2.28 -20.82 -3.85
CA ILE A 306 -2.10 -21.77 -2.75
C ILE A 306 -1.62 -23.12 -3.26
N MET A 307 -1.03 -23.94 -2.38
CA MET A 307 -0.44 -25.23 -2.76
C MET A 307 -1.45 -26.37 -2.83
N THR A 308 -2.61 -26.21 -2.20
CA THR A 308 -3.74 -27.16 -2.28
C THR A 308 -4.39 -27.12 -3.67
N SER A 309 -4.90 -28.27 -4.14
CA SER A 309 -5.61 -28.36 -5.43
C SER A 309 -6.91 -27.57 -5.38
N GLN A 310 -7.18 -26.82 -6.45
CA GLN A 310 -8.40 -26.02 -6.64
C GLN A 310 -9.00 -26.29 -8.03
N GLU A 311 -10.29 -26.37 -8.12
CA GLU A 311 -11.01 -26.43 -9.39
C GLU A 311 -10.81 -25.14 -10.19
N THR A 312 -10.61 -25.26 -11.49
CA THR A 312 -10.42 -24.15 -12.41
C THR A 312 -10.73 -24.56 -13.86
N VAL A 313 -10.43 -23.66 -14.81
CA VAL A 313 -10.57 -23.93 -16.24
C VAL A 313 -9.28 -23.59 -16.97
N THR A 314 -9.05 -24.28 -18.09
CA THR A 314 -7.99 -23.94 -19.04
C THR A 314 -8.39 -22.72 -19.88
N SER A 315 -7.43 -22.05 -20.52
CA SER A 315 -7.70 -21.01 -21.53
C SER A 315 -8.46 -21.54 -22.76
N GLY A 316 -8.50 -22.87 -22.96
CA GLY A 316 -9.31 -23.55 -23.97
C GLY A 316 -10.75 -23.84 -23.54
N GLY A 317 -11.14 -23.49 -22.29
CA GLY A 317 -12.51 -23.67 -21.80
C GLY A 317 -12.80 -25.04 -21.17
N GLU A 318 -11.79 -25.83 -20.84
CA GLU A 318 -11.93 -27.15 -20.24
C GLU A 318 -11.81 -27.09 -18.72
N ASN A 319 -12.72 -27.74 -17.97
CA ASN A 319 -12.62 -27.88 -16.53
C ASN A 319 -11.39 -28.70 -16.13
N THR A 320 -10.65 -28.25 -15.12
CA THR A 320 -9.40 -28.87 -14.66
C THR A 320 -9.15 -28.51 -13.19
N GLU A 321 -8.05 -28.99 -12.66
CA GLU A 321 -7.55 -28.60 -11.35
C GLU A 321 -6.18 -27.91 -11.47
N LEU A 322 -5.88 -27.07 -10.50
CA LEU A 322 -4.59 -26.39 -10.38
C LEU A 322 -4.13 -26.38 -8.92
N SER A 323 -2.91 -26.85 -8.68
CA SER A 323 -2.17 -26.63 -7.43
C SER A 323 -1.10 -25.59 -7.68
N GLY A 324 -1.08 -24.54 -6.88
CA GLY A 324 -0.09 -23.47 -7.02
C GLY A 324 1.31 -23.98 -6.71
N LYS A 325 2.18 -23.98 -7.70
CA LYS A 325 3.62 -24.25 -7.53
C LYS A 325 4.35 -22.91 -7.48
N GLY A 326 5.29 -22.73 -6.55
CA GLY A 326 6.12 -21.53 -6.52
C GLY A 326 6.29 -20.92 -5.14
N ARG A 327 6.90 -19.71 -5.12
CA ARG A 327 7.27 -18.98 -3.91
C ARG A 327 6.28 -17.85 -3.68
N HIS A 328 5.16 -18.16 -3.00
CA HIS A 328 4.10 -17.20 -2.69
C HIS A 328 4.09 -16.83 -1.20
N ASP A 329 3.56 -15.65 -0.88
CA ASP A 329 3.32 -15.26 0.50
C ASP A 329 2.09 -16.02 1.04
N ALA A 330 2.20 -16.70 2.17
CA ALA A 330 1.04 -17.23 2.88
C ALA A 330 0.20 -16.10 3.49
N CYS A 331 0.84 -14.98 3.81
CA CYS A 331 0.20 -13.74 4.24
C CYS A 331 0.95 -12.54 3.65
N VAL A 332 0.24 -11.65 2.94
CA VAL A 332 0.87 -10.47 2.32
C VAL A 332 0.98 -9.28 3.27
N LEU A 333 0.24 -9.29 4.39
CA LEU A 333 0.07 -8.10 5.24
C LEU A 333 1.40 -7.50 5.73
N PRO A 334 2.37 -8.28 6.24
CA PRO A 334 3.64 -7.70 6.71
C PRO A 334 4.39 -6.90 5.64
N ARG A 335 4.27 -7.32 4.38
CA ARG A 335 4.86 -6.63 3.23
C ARG A 335 3.98 -5.50 2.69
N ALA A 336 2.69 -5.55 2.97
CA ALA A 336 1.74 -4.54 2.53
C ALA A 336 1.75 -3.29 3.43
N VAL A 337 2.21 -3.38 4.68
CA VAL A 337 2.36 -2.25 5.60
C VAL A 337 3.08 -1.06 4.94
N PRO A 338 4.32 -1.16 4.44
CA PRO A 338 4.99 -0.05 3.78
C PRO A 338 4.32 0.38 2.46
N ILE A 339 3.51 -0.46 1.83
CA ILE A 339 2.77 -0.10 0.62
C ILE A 339 1.55 0.78 0.96
N VAL A 340 0.87 0.50 2.07
CA VAL A 340 -0.22 1.33 2.59
C VAL A 340 0.31 2.72 2.97
N GLU A 341 1.42 2.78 3.73
CA GLU A 341 2.11 4.04 4.05
C GLU A 341 2.52 4.81 2.79
N ALA A 342 3.06 4.12 1.81
CA ALA A 342 3.48 4.70 0.54
C ALA A 342 2.32 5.37 -0.21
N MET A 343 1.20 4.67 -0.33
CA MET A 343 0.05 5.21 -1.04
C MET A 343 -0.59 6.38 -0.28
N ALA A 344 -0.65 6.33 1.06
CA ALA A 344 -1.09 7.47 1.88
C ALA A 344 -0.18 8.68 1.70
N THR A 345 1.15 8.47 1.68
CA THR A 345 2.15 9.52 1.47
C THR A 345 1.97 10.21 0.11
N ILE A 346 1.74 9.45 -0.97
CA ILE A 346 1.51 10.00 -2.31
C ILE A 346 0.23 10.84 -2.35
N VAL A 347 -0.88 10.34 -1.77
CA VAL A 347 -2.15 11.07 -1.71
C VAL A 347 -1.98 12.39 -0.97
N LEU A 348 -1.37 12.37 0.21
CA LEU A 348 -1.18 13.58 1.00
C LEU A 348 -0.27 14.58 0.30
N THR A 349 0.79 14.12 -0.34
CA THR A 349 1.70 15.00 -1.09
C THR A 349 0.98 15.70 -2.23
N ASP A 350 0.16 14.98 -2.99
CA ASP A 350 -0.64 15.54 -4.06
C ASP A 350 -1.61 16.61 -3.54
N HIS A 351 -2.38 16.30 -2.50
CA HIS A 351 -3.31 17.25 -1.88
C HIS A 351 -2.61 18.46 -1.24
N LEU A 352 -1.44 18.27 -0.61
CA LEU A 352 -0.67 19.38 -0.03
C LEU A 352 -0.16 20.34 -1.13
N LEU A 353 0.31 19.83 -2.26
CA LEU A 353 0.74 20.66 -3.38
C LEU A 353 -0.43 21.40 -4.02
N ARG A 354 -1.58 20.74 -4.18
CA ARG A 354 -2.83 21.36 -4.64
C ARG A 354 -3.24 22.49 -3.69
N HIS A 355 -3.30 22.23 -2.40
CA HIS A 355 -3.65 23.21 -1.38
C HIS A 355 -2.73 24.44 -1.40
N LYS A 356 -1.40 24.23 -1.48
CA LYS A 356 -0.45 25.33 -1.57
C LYS A 356 -0.60 26.18 -2.83
N SER A 357 -1.06 25.62 -3.93
CA SER A 357 -1.31 26.38 -5.16
C SER A 357 -2.50 27.35 -5.06
N LEU A 358 -3.39 27.13 -4.09
CA LEU A 358 -4.56 27.98 -3.82
C LEU A 358 -4.29 29.09 -2.79
N GLN A 359 -3.16 29.00 -2.06
CA GLN A 359 -2.82 29.92 -0.96
C GLN A 359 -1.88 31.07 -1.39
N GLN A 360 -1.92 31.50 -2.64
CA GLN A 360 -1.11 32.62 -3.17
C GLN A 360 -1.59 33.96 -2.71
#